data_d0468597a49582eec12a71f1813ccb4e
#
_entry.id   d0468597a49582eec12a71f1813ccb4e
#
_cell.length_a   1.000
_cell.length_b   1.000
_cell.length_c   1.000
_cell.angle_alpha   90.00
_cell.angle_beta   90.00
_cell.angle_gamma   90.00
#
_symmetry.space_group_name_H-M   'P 1'
#
loop_
_entity.id
_entity.type
_entity.pdbx_description
1 polymer ?
#
loop_
_entity_poly.entity_id
_entity_poly.type
_entity_poly.pdbx_seq_one_letter_code
_entity_poly.pdbx_strand_id
1 'polypeptide(L)'
;MILDTSAWIEFLRVTGSRADLELRRAFKNASPVWIPEVVYREVLQGASNTQHFIRLQTALDELSLYASPDPFELALSASLLYARCRWQGITIRSPNDCLIAACAIEADVPLLQADRDFLTLALVDKRLKLL
;
A
#
# COMPACT_ATOMS: atom_id res chain seq x y z
N MET A 1 5.24 9.20 -0.30
CA MET A 1 3.98 8.44 -0.12
C MET A 1 4.26 6.95 0.00
N ILE A 2 3.42 6.22 0.71
CA ILE A 2 3.37 4.75 0.66
C ILE A 2 2.47 4.35 -0.52
N LEU A 3 2.86 3.32 -1.25
CA LEU A 3 2.12 2.78 -2.37
C LEU A 3 1.47 1.46 -1.99
N ASP A 4 0.14 1.33 -2.24
CA ASP A 4 -0.59 0.07 -2.13
C ASP A 4 -0.56 -0.72 -3.44
N THR A 5 -0.73 -2.04 -3.33
CA THR A 5 -0.82 -2.95 -4.47
C THR A 5 -1.89 -2.55 -5.47
N SER A 6 -3.07 -2.09 -5.01
CA SER A 6 -4.17 -1.68 -5.90
C SER A 6 -3.80 -0.49 -6.78
N ALA A 7 -3.12 0.51 -6.24
CA ALA A 7 -2.64 1.66 -7.01
C ALA A 7 -1.56 1.26 -8.02
N TRP A 8 -0.66 0.34 -7.66
CA TRP A 8 0.35 -0.20 -8.57
C TRP A 8 -0.29 -0.91 -9.77
N ILE A 9 -1.34 -1.70 -9.52
CA ILE A 9 -2.09 -2.40 -10.58
C ILE A 9 -2.75 -1.40 -11.53
N GLU A 10 -3.36 -0.32 -11.02
CA GLU A 10 -3.94 0.75 -11.84
C GLU A 10 -2.89 1.40 -12.75
N PHE A 11 -1.69 1.67 -12.20
CA PHE A 11 -0.57 2.23 -12.94
C PHE A 11 -0.08 1.29 -14.06
N LEU A 12 0.11 -0.01 -13.77
CA LEU A 12 0.55 -0.99 -14.78
C LEU A 12 -0.46 -1.16 -15.92
N ARG A 13 -1.76 -1.07 -15.60
CA ARG A 13 -2.84 -1.21 -16.58
C ARG A 13 -3.12 0.07 -17.36
N VAL A 14 -2.46 1.18 -17.01
CA VAL A 14 -2.66 2.49 -17.67
C VAL A 14 -4.14 2.89 -17.68
N THR A 15 -4.79 2.77 -16.53
CA THR A 15 -6.26 2.92 -16.44
C THR A 15 -6.74 4.36 -16.57
N GLY A 16 -5.88 5.35 -16.35
CA GLY A 16 -6.25 6.75 -16.24
C GLY A 16 -7.01 7.09 -14.96
N SER A 17 -7.07 6.16 -14.00
CA SER A 17 -7.67 6.39 -12.69
C SER A 17 -6.90 7.44 -11.89
N ARG A 18 -7.52 7.95 -10.81
CA ARG A 18 -6.83 8.88 -9.90
C ARG A 18 -5.49 8.30 -9.42
N ALA A 19 -5.47 7.03 -9.02
CA ALA A 19 -4.27 6.39 -8.50
C ALA A 19 -3.17 6.29 -9.57
N ASP A 20 -3.51 5.91 -10.80
CA ASP A 20 -2.58 5.89 -11.94
C ASP A 20 -1.99 7.29 -12.20
N LEU A 21 -2.86 8.31 -12.29
CA LEU A 21 -2.42 9.69 -12.58
C LEU A 21 -1.55 10.27 -11.47
N GLU A 22 -1.88 10.01 -10.20
CA GLU A 22 -1.07 10.47 -9.06
C GLU A 22 0.30 9.77 -9.02
N LEU A 23 0.37 8.48 -9.31
CA LEU A 23 1.65 7.78 -9.34
C LEU A 23 2.55 8.27 -10.48
N ARG A 24 1.97 8.49 -11.69
CA ARG A 24 2.71 9.11 -12.81
C ARG A 24 3.22 10.50 -12.48
N ARG A 25 2.39 11.31 -11.80
CA ARG A 25 2.79 12.63 -11.34
C ARG A 25 3.96 12.54 -10.35
N ALA A 26 3.91 11.60 -9.42
CA ALA A 26 4.98 11.38 -8.45
C ALA A 26 6.31 11.04 -9.15
N PHE A 27 6.29 10.12 -10.11
CA PHE A 27 7.49 9.76 -10.88
C PHE A 27 8.02 10.93 -11.70
N LYS A 28 7.13 11.67 -12.39
CA LYS A 28 7.54 12.86 -13.16
C LYS A 28 8.22 13.92 -12.30
N ASN A 29 7.78 14.07 -11.07
CA ASN A 29 8.30 15.08 -10.14
C ASN A 29 9.43 14.54 -9.25
N ALA A 30 9.90 13.30 -9.47
CA ALA A 30 10.87 12.62 -8.63
C ALA A 30 10.47 12.61 -7.14
N SER A 31 9.16 12.55 -6.86
CA SER A 31 8.65 12.50 -5.49
C SER A 31 8.92 11.11 -4.88
N PRO A 32 9.30 11.03 -3.60
CA PRO A 32 9.58 9.74 -2.96
C PRO A 32 8.34 8.85 -2.93
N VAL A 33 8.47 7.63 -3.45
CA VAL A 33 7.47 6.56 -3.40
C VAL A 33 8.09 5.36 -2.72
N TRP A 34 7.48 4.91 -1.62
CA TRP A 34 7.94 3.76 -0.86
C TRP A 34 6.92 2.63 -0.92
N ILE A 35 7.43 1.41 -1.03
CA ILE A 35 6.63 0.19 -0.95
C ILE A 35 7.00 -0.62 0.29
N PRO A 36 6.02 -1.00 1.13
CA PRO A 36 6.23 -1.95 2.20
C PRO A 36 6.55 -3.36 1.66
N GLU A 37 7.24 -4.17 2.46
CA GLU A 37 7.54 -5.57 2.12
C GLU A 37 6.29 -6.37 1.70
N VAL A 38 5.18 -6.14 2.36
CA VAL A 38 3.91 -6.80 2.04
C VAL A 38 3.44 -6.49 0.62
N VAL A 39 3.58 -5.26 0.15
CA VAL A 39 3.22 -4.86 -1.23
C VAL A 39 4.18 -5.49 -2.23
N TYR A 40 5.48 -5.45 -1.96
CA TYR A 40 6.51 -6.10 -2.78
C TYR A 40 6.17 -7.58 -3.00
N ARG A 41 5.87 -8.29 -1.93
CA ARG A 41 5.48 -9.70 -1.96
C ARG A 41 4.18 -9.94 -2.73
N GLU A 42 3.12 -9.16 -2.47
CA GLU A 42 1.83 -9.32 -3.14
C GLU A 42 1.93 -9.13 -4.65
N VAL A 43 2.67 -8.13 -5.10
CA VAL A 43 2.87 -7.88 -6.53
C VAL A 43 3.61 -9.04 -7.18
N LEU A 44 4.70 -9.52 -6.59
CA LEU A 44 5.50 -10.62 -7.15
C LEU A 44 4.75 -11.94 -7.15
N GLN A 45 3.94 -12.21 -6.13
CA GLN A 45 3.08 -13.41 -6.06
C GLN A 45 2.05 -13.45 -7.20
N GLY A 46 1.69 -12.31 -7.78
CA GLY A 46 0.77 -12.22 -8.92
C GLY A 46 1.41 -12.52 -10.28
N ALA A 47 2.71 -12.82 -10.33
CA ALA A 47 3.38 -13.12 -11.60
C ALA A 47 2.85 -14.41 -12.23
N SER A 48 2.61 -14.39 -13.56
CA SER A 48 2.07 -15.51 -14.31
C SER A 48 3.12 -16.53 -14.75
N ASN A 49 4.38 -16.14 -14.79
CA ASN A 49 5.53 -16.98 -15.16
C ASN A 49 6.84 -16.31 -14.73
N THR A 50 7.97 -16.99 -14.93
CA THR A 50 9.30 -16.51 -14.54
C THR A 50 9.66 -15.19 -15.20
N GLN A 51 9.39 -15.02 -16.48
CA GLN A 51 9.71 -13.76 -17.20
C GLN A 51 8.88 -12.60 -16.67
N HIS A 52 7.59 -12.81 -16.40
CA HIS A 52 6.72 -11.82 -15.79
C HIS A 52 7.20 -11.45 -14.38
N PHE A 53 7.61 -12.45 -13.59
CA PHE A 53 8.19 -12.23 -12.26
C PHE A 53 9.42 -11.30 -12.32
N ILE A 54 10.37 -11.58 -13.23
CA ILE A 54 11.58 -10.77 -13.39
C ILE A 54 11.22 -9.33 -13.79
N ARG A 55 10.27 -9.13 -14.71
CA ARG A 55 9.83 -7.79 -15.12
C ARG A 55 9.20 -7.02 -13.96
N LEU A 56 8.35 -7.68 -13.17
CA LEU A 56 7.73 -7.06 -11.98
C LEU A 56 8.80 -6.70 -10.96
N GLN A 57 9.73 -7.60 -10.68
CA GLN A 57 10.83 -7.35 -9.75
C GLN A 57 11.67 -6.16 -10.20
N THR A 58 12.10 -6.13 -11.47
CA THR A 58 12.89 -5.02 -12.00
C THR A 58 12.15 -3.68 -11.84
N ALA A 59 10.85 -3.64 -12.11
CA ALA A 59 10.05 -2.43 -11.95
C ALA A 59 9.91 -2.00 -10.47
N LEU A 60 9.75 -2.96 -9.56
CA LEU A 60 9.65 -2.67 -8.12
C LEU A 60 10.99 -2.25 -7.51
N ASP A 61 12.10 -2.78 -8.00
CA ASP A 61 13.45 -2.46 -7.51
C ASP A 61 13.86 -1.01 -7.82
N GLU A 62 13.16 -0.34 -8.73
CA GLU A 62 13.30 1.12 -8.96
C GLU A 62 12.63 1.98 -7.87
N LEU A 63 11.79 1.37 -7.02
CA LEU A 63 11.13 2.05 -5.91
C LEU A 63 11.92 1.90 -4.61
N SER A 64 11.70 2.82 -3.69
CA SER A 64 12.29 2.71 -2.36
C SER A 64 11.52 1.71 -1.50
N LEU A 65 12.23 0.78 -0.84
CA LEU A 65 11.60 -0.12 0.11
C LEU A 65 11.35 0.60 1.43
N TYR A 66 10.14 0.45 1.96
CA TYR A 66 9.82 0.90 3.31
C TYR A 66 10.09 -0.23 4.31
N ALA A 67 11.00 0.02 5.24
CA ALA A 67 11.28 -0.87 6.36
C ALA A 67 10.90 -0.17 7.67
N SER A 68 10.01 -0.80 8.45
CA SER A 68 9.65 -0.30 9.78
C SER A 68 10.87 -0.30 10.70
N PRO A 69 11.09 0.77 11.50
CA PRO A 69 12.10 0.76 12.54
C PRO A 69 11.86 -0.30 13.61
N ASP A 70 10.60 -0.64 13.87
CA ASP A 70 10.19 -1.70 14.79
C ASP A 70 9.07 -2.54 14.20
N PRO A 71 9.40 -3.68 13.54
CA PRO A 71 8.41 -4.53 12.88
C PRO A 71 7.35 -5.11 13.82
N PHE A 72 7.68 -5.33 15.11
CA PHE A 72 6.71 -5.85 16.08
C PHE A 72 5.71 -4.78 16.51
N GLU A 73 6.16 -3.54 16.71
CA GLU A 73 5.25 -2.41 16.97
C GLU A 73 4.35 -2.13 15.76
N LEU A 74 4.90 -2.23 14.55
CA LEU A 74 4.09 -2.14 13.33
C LEU A 74 3.02 -3.24 13.28
N ALA A 75 3.40 -4.49 13.58
CA ALA A 75 2.45 -5.62 13.62
C ALA A 75 1.38 -5.42 14.69
N LEU A 76 1.74 -4.91 15.86
CA LEU A 76 0.80 -4.57 16.92
C LEU A 76 -0.20 -3.51 16.46
N SER A 77 0.27 -2.44 15.84
CA SER A 77 -0.56 -1.35 15.31
C SER A 77 -1.52 -1.83 14.23
N ALA A 78 -1.05 -2.65 13.28
CA ALA A 78 -1.87 -3.24 12.23
C ALA A 78 -2.94 -4.17 12.80
N SER A 79 -2.57 -4.99 13.78
CA SER A 79 -3.50 -5.92 14.46
C SER A 79 -4.58 -5.18 15.22
N LEU A 80 -4.23 -4.10 15.92
CA LEU A 80 -5.17 -3.27 16.64
C LEU A 80 -6.16 -2.58 15.67
N LEU A 81 -5.68 -2.08 14.54
CA LEU A 81 -6.53 -1.46 13.52
C LEU A 81 -7.55 -2.48 12.97
N TYR A 82 -7.12 -3.69 12.66
CA TYR A 82 -8.00 -4.78 12.23
C TYR A 82 -9.03 -5.14 13.31
N ALA A 83 -8.60 -5.30 14.56
CA ALA A 83 -9.47 -5.62 15.68
C ALA A 83 -10.52 -4.51 15.93
N ARG A 84 -10.11 -3.24 15.87
CA ARG A 84 -11.02 -2.09 16.02
C ARG A 84 -12.10 -2.08 14.93
N CYS A 85 -11.76 -2.42 13.69
CA CYS A 85 -12.74 -2.59 12.63
C CYS A 85 -13.76 -3.67 12.99
N ARG A 86 -13.30 -4.85 13.39
CA ARG A 86 -14.20 -5.96 13.78
C ARG A 86 -15.10 -5.61 14.96
N TRP A 87 -14.58 -4.92 15.96
CA TRP A 87 -15.38 -4.50 17.12
C TRP A 87 -16.51 -3.51 16.76
N GLN A 88 -16.34 -2.79 15.63
CA GLN A 88 -17.35 -1.91 15.08
C GLN A 88 -18.26 -2.59 14.04
N GLY A 89 -18.14 -3.90 13.85
CA GLY A 89 -18.89 -4.65 12.83
C GLY A 89 -18.40 -4.44 11.41
N ILE A 90 -17.17 -3.93 11.23
CA ILE A 90 -16.57 -3.66 9.92
C ILE A 90 -15.69 -4.84 9.53
N THR A 91 -15.91 -5.37 8.33
CA THR A 91 -15.07 -6.41 7.74
C THR A 91 -14.07 -5.80 6.76
N ILE A 92 -12.78 -5.97 7.05
CA ILE A 92 -11.70 -5.66 6.10
C ILE A 92 -11.34 -6.97 5.39
N ARG A 93 -11.39 -6.97 4.05
CA ARG A 93 -11.23 -8.19 3.23
C ARG A 93 -9.83 -8.77 3.32
N SER A 94 -8.81 -7.92 3.47
CA SER A 94 -7.42 -8.34 3.58
C SER A 94 -6.76 -7.76 4.84
N PRO A 95 -6.24 -8.62 5.75
CA PRO A 95 -5.44 -8.12 6.88
C PRO A 95 -4.20 -7.34 6.45
N ASN A 96 -3.68 -7.60 5.25
CA ASN A 96 -2.54 -6.86 4.69
C ASN A 96 -2.86 -5.38 4.50
N ASP A 97 -4.12 -5.01 4.21
CA ASP A 97 -4.52 -3.60 4.08
C ASP A 97 -4.30 -2.85 5.40
N CYS A 98 -4.55 -3.50 6.54
CA CYS A 98 -4.25 -2.91 7.85
C CYS A 98 -2.74 -2.73 8.07
N LEU A 99 -1.93 -3.66 7.57
CA LEU A 99 -0.47 -3.55 7.66
C LEU A 99 0.06 -2.41 6.78
N ILE A 100 -0.45 -2.29 5.55
CA ILE A 100 -0.09 -1.20 4.62
C ILE A 100 -0.51 0.16 5.20
N ALA A 101 -1.72 0.25 5.75
CA ALA A 101 -2.21 1.45 6.42
C ALA A 101 -1.33 1.81 7.63
N ALA A 102 -0.94 0.82 8.43
CA ALA A 102 -0.04 1.03 9.57
C ALA A 102 1.33 1.56 9.14
N CYS A 103 1.89 1.09 8.01
CA CYS A 103 3.13 1.64 7.43
C CYS A 103 2.99 3.13 7.10
N ALA A 104 1.89 3.53 6.47
CA ALA A 104 1.65 4.92 6.12
C ALA A 104 1.49 5.82 7.37
N ILE A 105 0.80 5.31 8.39
CA ILE A 105 0.64 6.00 9.68
C ILE A 105 1.99 6.14 10.40
N GLU A 106 2.78 5.05 10.47
CA GLU A 106 4.08 5.04 11.12
C GLU A 106 5.06 6.02 10.44
N ALA A 107 5.07 6.04 9.10
CA ALA A 107 5.91 6.95 8.32
C ALA A 107 5.39 8.40 8.29
N ASP A 108 4.18 8.65 8.77
CA ASP A 108 3.47 9.94 8.69
C ASP A 108 3.41 10.50 7.26
N VAL A 109 3.20 9.63 6.27
CA VAL A 109 3.06 9.99 4.87
C VAL A 109 1.72 9.51 4.31
N PRO A 110 1.21 10.13 3.24
CA PRO A 110 -0.05 9.68 2.64
C PRO A 110 0.11 8.32 1.96
N LEU A 111 -1.01 7.58 1.92
CA LEU A 111 -1.15 6.31 1.21
C LEU A 111 -1.82 6.54 -0.14
N LEU A 112 -1.18 6.10 -1.22
CA LEU A 112 -1.78 6.03 -2.55
C LEU A 112 -2.39 4.64 -2.75
N GLN A 113 -3.69 4.61 -3.01
CA GLN A 113 -4.49 3.40 -3.09
C GLN A 113 -5.63 3.52 -4.11
N ALA A 114 -6.21 2.39 -4.50
CA ALA A 114 -7.40 2.30 -5.36
C ALA A 114 -8.45 1.31 -4.80
N ASP A 115 -8.34 0.91 -3.53
CA ASP A 115 -9.29 0.03 -2.87
C ASP A 115 -10.10 0.77 -1.80
N ARG A 116 -11.43 0.58 -1.85
CA ARG A 116 -12.39 1.21 -0.92
C ARG A 116 -12.17 0.85 0.55
N ASP A 117 -11.54 -0.29 0.85
CA ASP A 117 -11.28 -0.69 2.23
C ASP A 117 -10.40 0.33 2.95
N PHE A 118 -9.49 1.01 2.24
CA PHE A 118 -8.69 2.09 2.83
C PHE A 118 -9.51 3.32 3.20
N LEU A 119 -10.60 3.61 2.47
CA LEU A 119 -11.54 4.68 2.87
C LEU A 119 -12.17 4.35 4.22
N THR A 120 -12.53 3.10 4.42
CA THR A 120 -13.08 2.60 5.69
C THR A 120 -12.05 2.66 6.80
N LEU A 121 -10.80 2.22 6.55
CA LEU A 121 -9.70 2.30 7.51
C LEU A 121 -9.42 3.73 7.95
N ALA A 122 -9.46 4.70 7.03
CA ALA A 122 -9.28 6.12 7.34
C ALA A 122 -10.43 6.72 8.19
N LEU A 123 -11.62 6.11 8.16
CA LEU A 123 -12.71 6.46 9.08
C LEU A 123 -12.44 5.94 10.50
N VAL A 124 -11.84 4.76 10.63
CA VAL A 124 -11.52 4.13 11.92
C VAL A 124 -10.28 4.74 12.56
N ASP A 125 -9.26 5.06 11.75
CA ASP A 125 -8.05 5.74 12.24
C ASP A 125 -7.75 7.01 11.43
N LYS A 126 -7.98 8.15 12.07
CA LYS A 126 -7.84 9.48 11.45
C LYS A 126 -6.39 9.89 11.15
N ARG A 127 -5.41 9.14 11.64
CA ARG A 127 -4.00 9.35 11.28
C ARG A 127 -3.68 8.88 9.86
N LEU A 128 -4.49 7.97 9.32
CA LEU A 128 -4.32 7.51 7.94
C LEU A 128 -4.73 8.60 6.95
N LYS A 129 -3.76 9.13 6.24
CA LYS A 129 -3.96 10.12 5.18
C LYS A 129 -4.00 9.40 3.82
N LEU A 130 -5.03 9.65 3.04
CA LEU A 130 -5.19 9.06 1.69
C LEU A 130 -4.94 10.10 0.61
N LEU A 131 -4.29 9.65 -0.48
CA LEU A 131 -4.18 10.39 -1.74
C LEU A 131 -5.27 9.98 -2.71
#